data_5c60f54bc7dc0e2ecbaa135030d0c8c8
#
_entry.id   5c60f54bc7dc0e2ecbaa135030d0c8c8
#
_cell.length_a   1.000
_cell.length_b   1.000
_cell.length_c   1.000
_cell.angle_alpha   90.00
_cell.angle_beta   90.00
_cell.angle_gamma   90.00
#
_symmetry.space_group_name_H-M   'P 1'
#
loop_
_entity.id
_entity.type
_entity.pdbx_description
1 polymer ?
#
loop_
_entity_poly.entity_id
_entity_poly.type
_entity_poly.pdbx_seq_one_letter_code
_entity_poly.pdbx_strand_id
1 'polypeptide(L)'
;MVLLAVLAVVVTGCSGSAAFAPPNTGAVRDARAFLDRYVAADGRVVRHDQGGDTVGEGQSYGLVLAQVAGDPEAFARIWAWTDAHLRRPDGLLAGRWADGAVVDDDSASDADLLTAWALLRADVRYRAAGEELAKTVLAEEVVALPAGPVLAAGQWATGQPATLNPSYWALGIMRDLAARTGDPQWTALADTAVPIVSELTGGGTTLPPDWARVDAGRVSATPAPSGQVPDVRYSLDAQRVVVWFATARDPAARALAARWWTSLGDTSRSTPIALRLDATVLDPGAHPLPLVATAAAATAAGDTAARDRLLDRAGALDASRPGYYGSAWVALGLAFLTTDLLTVDPTGSPR
;
A
#
# COMPACT_ATOMS: atom_id res chain seq x y z
N MET A 1 71.19 -14.19 -14.24
CA MET A 1 69.94 -14.42 -14.94
C MET A 1 68.84 -14.45 -13.88
N VAL A 2 68.14 -13.34 -13.69
CA VAL A 2 67.07 -13.21 -12.71
C VAL A 2 65.75 -13.23 -13.49
N LEU A 3 64.91 -14.26 -13.26
CA LEU A 3 63.58 -14.36 -13.84
C LEU A 3 62.60 -13.50 -12.99
N LEU A 4 62.03 -12.45 -13.61
CA LEU A 4 60.88 -11.73 -13.07
C LEU A 4 59.63 -12.51 -13.44
N ALA A 5 58.88 -13.00 -12.45
CA ALA A 5 57.55 -13.51 -12.63
C ALA A 5 56.54 -12.32 -12.52
N VAL A 6 55.81 -12.04 -13.59
CA VAL A 6 54.74 -11.07 -13.65
C VAL A 6 53.47 -11.79 -13.20
N LEU A 7 52.93 -11.36 -12.02
CA LEU A 7 51.67 -11.84 -11.47
C LEU A 7 50.54 -11.00 -12.10
N ALA A 8 49.75 -11.57 -12.99
CA ALA A 8 48.55 -10.94 -13.54
C ALA A 8 47.41 -11.12 -12.52
N VAL A 9 46.97 -10.03 -11.88
CA VAL A 9 45.76 -9.98 -11.06
C VAL A 9 44.57 -9.84 -11.99
N VAL A 10 43.80 -10.91 -12.16
CA VAL A 10 42.53 -10.88 -12.84
C VAL A 10 41.50 -10.37 -11.82
N VAL A 11 41.06 -9.10 -11.94
CA VAL A 11 39.95 -8.55 -11.20
C VAL A 11 38.67 -9.03 -11.90
N THR A 12 38.09 -10.11 -11.40
CA THR A 12 36.72 -10.51 -11.74
C THR A 12 35.75 -9.55 -11.06
N GLY A 13 35.27 -8.57 -11.82
CA GLY A 13 34.17 -7.72 -11.41
C GLY A 13 32.90 -8.57 -11.29
N CYS A 14 32.50 -8.92 -10.07
CA CYS A 14 31.16 -9.42 -9.79
C CYS A 14 30.19 -8.25 -9.93
N SER A 15 29.52 -8.18 -11.08
CA SER A 15 28.27 -7.41 -11.21
C SER A 15 27.25 -8.10 -10.32
N GLY A 16 27.07 -7.59 -9.10
CA GLY A 16 26.04 -8.04 -8.17
C GLY A 16 24.68 -7.66 -8.72
N SER A 17 24.06 -8.55 -9.50
CA SER A 17 22.60 -8.54 -9.67
C SER A 17 22.02 -8.70 -8.29
N ALA A 18 21.23 -7.71 -7.84
CA ALA A 18 20.45 -7.83 -6.62
C ALA A 18 19.57 -9.08 -6.71
N ALA A 19 19.99 -10.15 -6.03
CA ALA A 19 19.22 -11.38 -5.97
C ALA A 19 18.00 -11.11 -5.08
N PHE A 20 16.83 -10.90 -5.72
CA PHE A 20 15.56 -11.05 -5.05
C PHE A 20 15.51 -12.40 -4.36
N ALA A 21 15.01 -12.44 -3.12
CA ALA A 21 14.71 -13.71 -2.44
C ALA A 21 13.89 -14.60 -3.37
N PRO A 22 14.04 -15.94 -3.32
CA PRO A 22 13.30 -16.83 -4.21
C PRO A 22 11.81 -16.50 -4.09
N PRO A 23 11.16 -16.18 -5.21
CA PRO A 23 9.81 -15.65 -5.19
C PRO A 23 8.87 -16.70 -4.60
N ASN A 24 7.99 -16.28 -3.66
CA ASN A 24 6.79 -17.05 -3.38
C ASN A 24 6.04 -17.20 -4.71
N THR A 25 6.00 -18.42 -5.24
CA THR A 25 5.45 -18.70 -6.56
C THR A 25 3.98 -18.26 -6.69
N GLY A 26 3.22 -18.25 -5.57
CA GLY A 26 1.86 -17.74 -5.51
C GLY A 26 1.79 -16.23 -5.71
N ALA A 27 2.59 -15.45 -4.98
CA ALA A 27 2.62 -13.99 -5.12
C ALA A 27 3.03 -13.55 -6.52
N VAL A 28 4.05 -14.20 -7.11
CA VAL A 28 4.51 -13.92 -8.49
C VAL A 28 3.43 -14.26 -9.51
N ARG A 29 2.76 -15.41 -9.34
CA ARG A 29 1.67 -15.83 -10.25
C ARG A 29 0.53 -14.80 -10.25
N ASP A 30 0.08 -14.38 -9.07
CA ASP A 30 -1.08 -13.51 -8.94
C ASP A 30 -0.72 -12.07 -9.33
N ALA A 31 0.51 -11.62 -9.09
CA ALA A 31 1.03 -10.37 -9.63
C ALA A 31 1.02 -10.35 -11.17
N ARG A 32 1.52 -11.41 -11.81
CA ARG A 32 1.46 -11.55 -13.28
C ARG A 32 0.02 -11.58 -13.80
N ALA A 33 -0.86 -12.34 -13.15
CA ALA A 33 -2.26 -12.39 -13.53
C ALA A 33 -2.95 -11.01 -13.46
N PHE A 34 -2.59 -10.18 -12.47
CA PHE A 34 -3.06 -8.80 -12.40
C PHE A 34 -2.51 -7.96 -13.56
N LEU A 35 -1.19 -8.03 -13.82
CA LEU A 35 -0.57 -7.28 -14.91
C LEU A 35 -1.16 -7.66 -16.27
N ASP A 36 -1.31 -8.95 -16.54
CA ASP A 36 -1.87 -9.47 -17.81
C ASP A 36 -3.32 -9.02 -18.03
N ARG A 37 -4.10 -8.85 -16.95
CA ARG A 37 -5.52 -8.52 -17.04
C ARG A 37 -5.79 -7.03 -17.09
N TYR A 38 -5.05 -6.23 -16.31
CA TYR A 38 -5.40 -4.84 -16.07
C TYR A 38 -4.40 -3.83 -16.64
N VAL A 39 -3.19 -4.24 -17.04
CA VAL A 39 -2.20 -3.33 -17.64
C VAL A 39 -2.31 -3.36 -19.16
N ALA A 40 -2.74 -2.26 -19.73
CA ALA A 40 -2.80 -2.08 -21.18
C ALA A 40 -1.40 -1.97 -21.81
N ALA A 41 -1.32 -2.11 -23.12
CA ALA A 41 -0.05 -2.11 -23.85
C ALA A 41 0.74 -0.79 -23.68
N ASP A 42 0.05 0.33 -23.47
CA ASP A 42 0.64 1.64 -23.21
C ASP A 42 1.13 1.84 -21.77
N GLY A 43 0.82 0.92 -20.85
CA GLY A 43 1.20 0.97 -19.43
C GLY A 43 0.10 1.47 -18.51
N ARG A 44 -1.06 1.78 -19.03
CA ARG A 44 -2.22 2.20 -18.24
C ARG A 44 -2.83 1.01 -17.50
N VAL A 45 -3.04 1.15 -16.19
CA VAL A 45 -3.83 0.19 -15.39
C VAL A 45 -5.30 0.55 -15.53
N VAL A 46 -6.07 -0.33 -16.17
CA VAL A 46 -7.48 -0.07 -16.57
C VAL A 46 -8.44 -0.78 -15.64
N ARG A 47 -9.39 -0.04 -15.07
CA ARG A 47 -10.48 -0.58 -14.25
C ARG A 47 -11.65 -0.99 -15.11
N HIS A 48 -11.56 -2.16 -15.77
CA HIS A 48 -12.55 -2.64 -16.73
C HIS A 48 -13.96 -2.77 -16.15
N ASP A 49 -14.06 -3.09 -14.86
CA ASP A 49 -15.30 -3.24 -14.10
C ASP A 49 -15.84 -1.90 -13.54
N GLN A 50 -15.12 -0.80 -13.76
CA GLN A 50 -15.47 0.54 -13.27
C GLN A 50 -15.47 1.60 -14.39
N GLY A 51 -15.88 1.22 -15.59
CA GLY A 51 -16.01 2.13 -16.73
C GLY A 51 -14.74 2.33 -17.57
N GLY A 52 -13.68 1.57 -17.33
CA GLY A 52 -12.45 1.60 -18.14
C GLY A 52 -11.56 2.80 -17.88
N ASP A 53 -11.72 3.47 -16.75
CA ASP A 53 -10.89 4.56 -16.30
C ASP A 53 -9.58 4.07 -15.65
N THR A 54 -8.75 5.00 -15.23
CA THR A 54 -7.48 4.76 -14.52
C THR A 54 -7.41 5.69 -13.32
N VAL A 55 -6.95 5.18 -12.20
CA VAL A 55 -6.69 5.97 -10.99
C VAL A 55 -5.23 5.90 -10.59
N GLY A 56 -4.73 6.95 -9.93
CA GLY A 56 -3.36 7.02 -9.41
C GLY A 56 -3.04 5.82 -8.51
N GLU A 57 -3.98 5.43 -7.64
CA GLU A 57 -3.89 4.23 -6.82
C GLU A 57 -3.61 2.97 -7.66
N GLY A 58 -4.33 2.81 -8.79
CA GLY A 58 -4.15 1.65 -9.67
C GLY A 58 -2.77 1.58 -10.31
N GLN A 59 -2.25 2.73 -10.74
CA GLN A 59 -0.91 2.83 -11.30
C GLN A 59 0.14 2.44 -10.24
N SER A 60 -0.01 2.90 -8.99
CA SER A 60 0.88 2.54 -7.90
C SER A 60 0.87 1.03 -7.60
N TYR A 61 -0.31 0.41 -7.60
CA TYR A 61 -0.43 -1.05 -7.45
C TYR A 61 0.25 -1.80 -8.60
N GLY A 62 0.05 -1.33 -9.85
CA GLY A 62 0.72 -1.90 -11.02
C GLY A 62 2.24 -1.86 -10.91
N LEU A 63 2.83 -0.75 -10.44
CA LEU A 63 4.27 -0.62 -10.21
C LEU A 63 4.78 -1.61 -9.16
N VAL A 64 4.09 -1.73 -8.03
CA VAL A 64 4.46 -2.68 -6.97
C VAL A 64 4.35 -4.13 -7.48
N LEU A 65 3.27 -4.47 -8.16
CA LEU A 65 3.06 -5.81 -8.68
C LEU A 65 4.00 -6.17 -9.82
N ALA A 66 4.44 -5.20 -10.63
CA ALA A 66 5.49 -5.42 -11.63
C ALA A 66 6.84 -5.80 -10.97
N GLN A 67 7.16 -5.20 -9.82
CA GLN A 67 8.34 -5.62 -9.05
C GLN A 67 8.18 -7.03 -8.47
N VAL A 68 7.03 -7.35 -7.91
CA VAL A 68 6.72 -8.70 -7.39
C VAL A 68 6.79 -9.75 -8.50
N ALA A 69 6.30 -9.43 -9.68
CA ALA A 69 6.35 -10.31 -10.85
C ALA A 69 7.75 -10.46 -11.45
N GLY A 70 8.68 -9.57 -11.08
CA GLY A 70 10.01 -9.49 -11.73
C GLY A 70 9.91 -9.04 -13.19
N ASP A 71 8.99 -8.13 -13.50
CA ASP A 71 8.73 -7.60 -14.84
C ASP A 71 9.13 -6.12 -14.97
N PRO A 72 10.42 -5.85 -15.28
CA PRO A 72 10.92 -4.47 -15.42
C PRO A 72 10.35 -3.75 -16.66
N GLU A 73 9.86 -4.48 -17.65
CA GLU A 73 9.25 -3.88 -18.84
C GLU A 73 7.85 -3.36 -18.54
N ALA A 74 7.03 -4.13 -17.81
CA ALA A 74 5.75 -3.67 -17.32
C ALA A 74 5.93 -2.46 -16.39
N PHE A 75 6.89 -2.52 -15.45
CA PHE A 75 7.23 -1.39 -14.58
C PHE A 75 7.55 -0.13 -15.38
N ALA A 76 8.42 -0.24 -16.38
CA ALA A 76 8.82 0.89 -17.22
C ALA A 76 7.62 1.52 -17.97
N ARG A 77 6.75 0.68 -18.54
CA ARG A 77 5.56 1.16 -19.27
C ARG A 77 4.55 1.85 -18.32
N ILE A 78 4.29 1.24 -17.16
CA ILE A 78 3.38 1.80 -16.17
C ILE A 78 3.89 3.16 -15.69
N TRP A 79 5.17 3.25 -15.34
CA TRP A 79 5.73 4.53 -14.89
C TRP A 79 5.73 5.58 -15.99
N ALA A 80 6.16 5.24 -17.21
CA ALA A 80 6.18 6.19 -18.32
C ALA A 80 4.78 6.76 -18.61
N TRP A 81 3.73 5.93 -18.53
CA TRP A 81 2.37 6.39 -18.70
C TRP A 81 1.92 7.27 -17.53
N THR A 82 2.21 6.87 -16.29
CA THR A 82 1.85 7.61 -15.07
C THR A 82 2.46 9.00 -15.07
N ASP A 83 3.76 9.08 -15.33
CA ASP A 83 4.51 10.35 -15.37
C ASP A 83 3.99 11.29 -16.46
N ALA A 84 3.64 10.75 -17.63
CA ALA A 84 3.15 11.54 -18.76
C ALA A 84 1.70 12.04 -18.63
N HIS A 85 0.83 11.35 -17.87
CA HIS A 85 -0.61 11.59 -17.89
C HIS A 85 -1.21 11.97 -16.54
N LEU A 86 -0.59 11.54 -15.42
CA LEU A 86 -1.10 11.84 -14.08
C LEU A 86 -0.21 12.82 -13.30
N ARG A 87 1.00 13.10 -13.76
CA ARG A 87 1.89 14.05 -13.06
C ARG A 87 1.30 15.44 -13.07
N ARG A 88 1.05 15.99 -11.89
CA ARG A 88 0.57 17.34 -11.68
C ARG A 88 1.74 18.36 -11.72
N PRO A 89 1.45 19.67 -11.91
CA PRO A 89 2.49 20.70 -11.89
C PRO A 89 3.23 20.82 -10.54
N ASP A 90 2.59 20.44 -9.42
CA ASP A 90 3.20 20.41 -8.08
C ASP A 90 4.05 19.15 -7.83
N GLY A 91 4.00 18.19 -8.75
CA GLY A 91 4.77 16.94 -8.69
C GLY A 91 4.06 15.76 -8.03
N LEU A 92 2.84 15.94 -7.48
CA LEU A 92 1.95 14.86 -7.05
C LEU A 92 1.28 14.19 -8.27
N LEU A 93 0.49 13.16 -8.02
CA LEU A 93 -0.29 12.47 -9.05
C LEU A 93 -1.76 12.88 -8.97
N ALA A 94 -2.39 13.08 -10.13
CA ALA A 94 -3.83 13.26 -10.25
C ALA A 94 -4.57 11.96 -9.90
N GLY A 95 -5.72 12.08 -9.26
CA GLY A 95 -6.49 10.94 -8.76
C GLY A 95 -7.08 10.09 -9.85
N ARG A 96 -7.57 10.69 -10.97
CA ARG A 96 -8.30 9.92 -11.98
C ARG A 96 -8.16 10.47 -13.40
N TRP A 97 -8.01 9.54 -14.34
CA TRP A 97 -7.98 9.79 -15.77
C TRP A 97 -9.05 8.96 -16.50
N ALA A 98 -9.84 9.59 -17.36
CA ALA A 98 -10.83 8.96 -18.21
C ALA A 98 -11.00 9.74 -19.50
N ASP A 99 -11.47 9.10 -20.56
CA ASP A 99 -11.83 9.73 -21.85
C ASP A 99 -10.69 10.60 -22.46
N GLY A 100 -9.45 10.20 -22.23
CA GLY A 100 -8.29 10.89 -22.81
C GLY A 100 -7.77 12.09 -22.00
N ALA A 101 -8.25 12.32 -20.77
CA ALA A 101 -7.86 13.44 -19.92
C ALA A 101 -7.91 13.11 -18.43
N VAL A 102 -7.24 13.94 -17.61
CA VAL A 102 -7.47 13.98 -16.16
C VAL A 102 -8.89 14.50 -15.91
N VAL A 103 -9.70 13.74 -15.17
CA VAL A 103 -11.09 14.07 -14.81
C VAL A 103 -11.26 14.33 -13.31
N ASP A 104 -10.24 13.99 -12.52
CA ASP A 104 -10.12 14.31 -11.10
C ASP A 104 -8.65 14.64 -10.83
N ASP A 105 -8.39 15.91 -10.51
CA ASP A 105 -7.05 16.44 -10.27
C ASP A 105 -6.65 16.39 -8.79
N ASP A 106 -7.52 15.95 -7.90
CA ASP A 106 -7.17 15.76 -6.49
C ASP A 106 -6.14 14.65 -6.34
N SER A 107 -5.11 14.88 -5.51
CA SER A 107 -4.13 13.84 -5.21
C SER A 107 -4.69 12.85 -4.19
N ALA A 108 -4.10 11.64 -4.17
CA ALA A 108 -4.37 10.63 -3.15
C ALA A 108 -3.04 10.15 -2.57
N SER A 109 -2.81 10.44 -1.28
CA SER A 109 -1.49 10.25 -0.69
C SER A 109 -1.04 8.79 -0.60
N ASP A 110 -1.95 7.81 -0.68
CA ASP A 110 -1.58 6.40 -0.83
C ASP A 110 -0.99 6.09 -2.20
N ALA A 111 -1.54 6.69 -3.27
CA ALA A 111 -1.02 6.56 -4.62
C ALA A 111 0.38 7.15 -4.75
N ASP A 112 0.57 8.37 -4.21
CA ASP A 112 1.84 9.08 -4.23
C ASP A 112 2.90 8.36 -3.40
N LEU A 113 2.56 7.94 -2.18
CA LEU A 113 3.44 7.19 -1.27
C LEU A 113 3.88 5.85 -1.87
N LEU A 114 2.94 5.05 -2.40
CA LEU A 114 3.27 3.76 -2.99
C LEU A 114 4.10 3.93 -4.27
N THR A 115 3.79 4.93 -5.09
CA THR A 115 4.55 5.24 -6.31
C THR A 115 5.98 5.66 -5.98
N ALA A 116 6.18 6.59 -5.04
CA ALA A 116 7.50 7.01 -4.58
C ALA A 116 8.31 5.81 -4.07
N TRP A 117 7.70 4.97 -3.26
CA TRP A 117 8.32 3.76 -2.73
C TRP A 117 8.69 2.76 -3.83
N ALA A 118 7.81 2.51 -4.81
CA ALA A 118 8.10 1.63 -5.92
C ALA A 118 9.26 2.14 -6.77
N LEU A 119 9.31 3.45 -7.06
CA LEU A 119 10.39 4.07 -7.82
C LEU A 119 11.73 3.96 -7.09
N LEU A 120 11.77 4.21 -5.79
CA LEU A 120 12.99 4.14 -4.97
C LEU A 120 13.52 2.71 -4.77
N ARG A 121 12.68 1.70 -5.00
CA ARG A 121 13.07 0.28 -4.95
C ARG A 121 13.45 -0.29 -6.31
N ALA A 122 13.15 0.42 -7.38
CA ALA A 122 13.44 0.00 -8.74
C ALA A 122 14.90 0.33 -9.14
N ASP A 123 15.19 0.24 -10.43
CA ASP A 123 16.48 0.59 -11.00
C ASP A 123 16.86 2.04 -10.68
N VAL A 124 18.16 2.32 -10.55
CA VAL A 124 18.72 3.64 -10.20
C VAL A 124 18.20 4.78 -11.07
N ARG A 125 17.83 4.51 -12.33
CA ARG A 125 17.26 5.51 -13.24
C ARG A 125 15.95 6.15 -12.75
N TYR A 126 15.20 5.47 -11.86
CA TYR A 126 13.96 5.98 -11.30
C TYR A 126 14.15 6.73 -9.98
N ARG A 127 15.35 6.67 -9.42
CA ARG A 127 15.64 7.18 -8.08
C ARG A 127 15.30 8.66 -7.93
N ALA A 128 15.71 9.50 -8.88
CA ALA A 128 15.45 10.94 -8.82
C ALA A 128 13.95 11.27 -8.78
N ALA A 129 13.14 10.58 -9.60
CA ALA A 129 11.68 10.76 -9.61
C ALA A 129 11.04 10.28 -8.30
N GLY A 130 11.53 9.17 -7.73
CA GLY A 130 11.06 8.67 -6.44
C GLY A 130 11.41 9.60 -5.27
N GLU A 131 12.63 10.17 -5.26
CA GLU A 131 13.07 11.15 -4.24
C GLU A 131 12.26 12.45 -4.33
N GLU A 132 12.02 12.93 -5.55
CA GLU A 132 11.20 14.13 -5.79
C GLU A 132 9.77 13.93 -5.30
N LEU A 133 9.10 12.84 -5.70
CA LEU A 133 7.74 12.55 -5.27
C LEU A 133 7.66 12.37 -3.76
N ALA A 134 8.57 11.62 -3.15
CA ALA A 134 8.62 11.43 -1.69
C ALA A 134 8.76 12.78 -0.95
N LYS A 135 9.60 13.69 -1.46
CA LYS A 135 9.76 15.03 -0.90
C LYS A 135 8.49 15.87 -1.06
N THR A 136 7.82 15.79 -2.20
CA THR A 136 6.58 16.52 -2.45
C THR A 136 5.45 16.05 -1.53
N VAL A 137 5.29 14.74 -1.33
CA VAL A 137 4.33 14.17 -0.36
C VAL A 137 4.53 14.77 1.03
N LEU A 138 5.78 14.81 1.52
CA LEU A 138 6.08 15.40 2.84
C LEU A 138 5.78 16.90 2.91
N ALA A 139 5.92 17.63 1.81
CA ALA A 139 5.67 19.06 1.75
C ALA A 139 4.18 19.41 1.64
N GLU A 140 3.42 18.64 0.87
CA GLU A 140 2.07 19.02 0.43
C GLU A 140 0.95 18.22 1.09
N GLU A 141 1.23 17.01 1.64
CA GLU A 141 0.20 16.10 2.13
C GLU A 141 0.29 15.81 3.63
N VAL A 142 1.14 16.53 4.37
CA VAL A 142 1.35 16.31 5.81
C VAL A 142 0.70 17.42 6.62
N VAL A 143 -0.02 17.02 7.66
CA VAL A 143 -0.63 17.92 8.65
C VAL A 143 0.09 17.78 9.99
N ALA A 144 0.45 18.89 10.60
CA ALA A 144 1.05 18.91 11.94
C ALA A 144 -0.04 18.82 13.02
N LEU A 145 0.08 17.85 13.92
CA LEU A 145 -0.73 17.71 15.12
C LEU A 145 0.12 17.90 16.37
N PRO A 146 -0.48 18.17 17.54
CA PRO A 146 0.26 18.20 18.81
C PRO A 146 0.98 16.88 19.12
N ALA A 147 0.45 15.76 18.63
CA ALA A 147 1.04 14.42 18.80
C ALA A 147 2.16 14.09 17.80
N GLY A 148 2.35 14.90 16.76
CA GLY A 148 3.30 14.68 15.67
C GLY A 148 2.66 14.84 14.30
N PRO A 149 3.43 14.69 13.20
CA PRO A 149 2.90 14.81 11.84
C PRO A 149 2.00 13.63 11.48
N VAL A 150 1.00 13.86 10.63
CA VAL A 150 0.12 12.83 10.08
C VAL A 150 -0.06 13.03 8.59
N LEU A 151 -0.11 11.95 7.82
CA LEU A 151 -0.40 11.98 6.40
C LEU A 151 -1.91 12.21 6.20
N ALA A 152 -2.28 13.30 5.52
CA ALA A 152 -3.64 13.58 5.09
C ALA A 152 -4.05 12.68 3.91
N ALA A 153 -5.33 12.66 3.55
CA ALA A 153 -5.82 11.83 2.45
C ALA A 153 -5.32 12.29 1.06
N GLY A 154 -4.83 13.51 0.96
CA GLY A 154 -4.26 14.13 -0.22
C GLY A 154 -3.99 15.61 0.07
N GLN A 155 -3.46 16.35 -0.90
CA GLN A 155 -3.20 17.78 -0.76
C GLN A 155 -4.49 18.56 -0.43
N TRP A 156 -5.59 18.26 -1.10
CA TRP A 156 -6.91 18.84 -0.87
C TRP A 156 -7.40 18.67 0.57
N ALA A 157 -6.89 17.68 1.27
CA ALA A 157 -7.33 17.25 2.58
C ALA A 157 -6.55 17.89 3.75
N THR A 158 -5.57 18.76 3.48
CA THR A 158 -4.69 19.37 4.49
C THR A 158 -5.29 20.60 5.17
N GLY A 159 -6.48 21.05 4.73
CA GLY A 159 -7.19 22.20 5.30
C GLY A 159 -7.67 21.99 6.76
N GLN A 160 -8.47 22.94 7.27
CA GLN A 160 -9.07 22.83 8.60
C GLN A 160 -10.59 22.77 8.48
N PRO A 161 -11.26 21.70 8.92
CA PRO A 161 -10.69 20.45 9.47
C PRO A 161 -9.94 19.64 8.42
N ALA A 162 -8.82 18.98 8.78
CA ALA A 162 -8.11 18.11 7.87
C ALA A 162 -8.81 16.75 7.74
N THR A 163 -8.74 16.17 6.55
CA THR A 163 -9.33 14.87 6.25
C THR A 163 -8.26 13.79 6.18
N LEU A 164 -8.47 12.70 6.88
CA LEU A 164 -7.54 11.59 6.97
C LEU A 164 -8.19 10.30 6.46
N ASN A 165 -7.39 9.48 5.79
CA ASN A 165 -7.73 8.09 5.53
C ASN A 165 -6.67 7.18 6.19
N PRO A 166 -6.97 6.53 7.32
CA PRO A 166 -6.01 5.70 8.03
C PRO A 166 -5.43 4.55 7.18
N SER A 167 -6.13 4.13 6.13
CA SER A 167 -5.66 3.09 5.22
C SER A 167 -4.51 3.52 4.30
N TYR A 168 -4.21 4.82 4.25
CA TYR A 168 -3.07 5.37 3.50
C TYR A 168 -1.76 5.29 4.30
N TRP A 169 -1.85 4.95 5.58
CA TRP A 169 -0.69 4.89 6.48
C TRP A 169 0.00 3.53 6.42
N ALA A 170 0.73 3.29 5.34
CA ALA A 170 1.50 2.07 5.12
C ALA A 170 2.81 2.10 5.93
N LEU A 171 2.74 1.73 7.23
CA LEU A 171 3.82 1.91 8.21
C LEU A 171 5.17 1.35 7.76
N GLY A 172 5.18 0.15 7.20
CA GLY A 172 6.40 -0.50 6.70
C GLY A 172 7.02 0.26 5.53
N ILE A 173 6.17 0.79 4.64
CA ILE A 173 6.58 1.59 3.48
C ILE A 173 7.14 2.95 3.93
N MET A 174 6.49 3.63 4.87
CA MET A 174 6.99 4.89 5.44
C MET A 174 8.39 4.71 6.04
N ARG A 175 8.63 3.61 6.77
CA ARG A 175 9.96 3.33 7.32
C ARG A 175 11.00 2.99 6.26
N ASP A 176 10.62 2.31 5.19
CA ASP A 176 11.53 2.04 4.06
C ASP A 176 11.83 3.34 3.29
N LEU A 177 10.85 4.25 3.14
CA LEU A 177 11.07 5.60 2.60
C LEU A 177 12.06 6.39 3.46
N ALA A 178 11.92 6.37 4.78
CA ALA A 178 12.89 7.00 5.69
C ALA A 178 14.32 6.48 5.46
N ALA A 179 14.47 5.16 5.34
CA ALA A 179 15.79 4.55 5.11
C ALA A 179 16.39 4.91 3.75
N ARG A 180 15.56 5.01 2.70
CA ARG A 180 16.01 5.28 1.33
C ARG A 180 16.27 6.75 1.05
N THR A 181 15.46 7.64 1.61
CA THR A 181 15.59 9.09 1.42
C THR A 181 16.50 9.75 2.47
N GLY A 182 16.69 9.11 3.61
CA GLY A 182 17.35 9.70 4.78
C GLY A 182 16.50 10.74 5.51
N ASP A 183 15.23 10.92 5.14
CA ASP A 183 14.34 11.91 5.77
C ASP A 183 13.60 11.31 6.98
N PRO A 184 13.87 11.82 8.22
CA PRO A 184 13.24 11.28 9.42
C PRO A 184 11.74 11.57 9.54
N GLN A 185 11.18 12.47 8.76
CA GLN A 185 9.75 12.77 8.78
C GLN A 185 8.91 11.53 8.44
N TRP A 186 9.39 10.67 7.55
CA TRP A 186 8.73 9.40 7.24
C TRP A 186 8.60 8.48 8.47
N THR A 187 9.65 8.45 9.31
CA THR A 187 9.61 7.72 10.59
C THR A 187 8.59 8.37 11.54
N ALA A 188 8.59 9.70 11.65
CA ALA A 188 7.67 10.42 12.51
C ALA A 188 6.19 10.20 12.10
N LEU A 189 5.87 10.15 10.80
CA LEU A 189 4.55 9.79 10.29
C LEU A 189 4.12 8.39 10.73
N ALA A 190 5.00 7.41 10.59
CA ALA A 190 4.72 6.03 11.03
C ALA A 190 4.52 5.94 12.55
N ASP A 191 5.32 6.68 13.33
CA ASP A 191 5.23 6.71 14.79
C ASP A 191 3.94 7.38 15.29
N THR A 192 3.46 8.41 14.60
CA THR A 192 2.22 9.12 14.95
C THR A 192 0.97 8.31 14.56
N ALA A 193 1.03 7.53 13.49
CA ALA A 193 -0.12 6.76 13.00
C ALA A 193 -0.60 5.71 14.02
N VAL A 194 0.31 5.04 14.73
CA VAL A 194 -0.03 3.95 15.66
C VAL A 194 -0.88 4.43 16.85
N PRO A 195 -0.50 5.47 17.62
CA PRO A 195 -1.33 5.97 18.71
C PRO A 195 -2.66 6.56 18.21
N ILE A 196 -2.70 7.19 17.04
CA ILE A 196 -3.97 7.71 16.48
C ILE A 196 -4.93 6.55 16.18
N VAL A 197 -4.49 5.50 15.50
CA VAL A 197 -5.36 4.34 15.23
C VAL A 197 -5.74 3.63 16.52
N SER A 198 -4.85 3.58 17.52
CA SER A 198 -5.18 3.06 18.84
C SER A 198 -6.30 3.86 19.51
N GLU A 199 -6.26 5.20 19.44
CA GLU A 199 -7.32 6.05 19.98
C GLU A 199 -8.64 5.86 19.20
N LEU A 200 -8.61 5.89 17.88
CA LEU A 200 -9.78 5.71 17.01
C LEU A 200 -10.49 4.36 17.22
N THR A 201 -9.75 3.36 17.70
CA THR A 201 -10.26 1.99 17.89
C THR A 201 -10.40 1.57 19.35
N GLY A 202 -10.29 2.53 20.29
CA GLY A 202 -10.35 2.21 21.72
C GLY A 202 -9.33 1.14 22.13
N GLY A 203 -8.10 1.23 21.63
CA GLY A 203 -7.05 0.25 21.86
C GLY A 203 -7.28 -1.08 21.15
N GLY A 204 -8.02 -1.08 20.03
CA GLY A 204 -8.32 -2.28 19.23
C GLY A 204 -9.57 -3.04 19.70
N THR A 205 -10.42 -2.41 20.52
CA THR A 205 -11.73 -2.97 20.93
C THR A 205 -12.77 -2.85 19.82
N THR A 206 -12.60 -1.86 18.91
CA THR A 206 -13.39 -1.69 17.69
C THR A 206 -12.50 -1.77 16.46
N LEU A 207 -13.12 -1.95 15.30
CA LEU A 207 -12.43 -1.94 14.01
C LEU A 207 -12.03 -0.51 13.63
N PRO A 208 -10.96 -0.32 12.82
CA PRO A 208 -10.57 1.00 12.34
C PRO A 208 -11.63 1.59 11.41
N PRO A 209 -11.83 2.93 11.41
CA PRO A 209 -12.73 3.58 10.46
C PRO A 209 -12.07 3.73 9.08
N ASP A 210 -12.88 3.80 8.01
CA ASP A 210 -12.40 4.17 6.66
C ASP A 210 -11.81 5.58 6.66
N TRP A 211 -12.50 6.51 7.32
CA TRP A 211 -12.16 7.93 7.31
C TRP A 211 -12.11 8.51 8.71
N ALA A 212 -11.23 9.48 8.88
CA ALA A 212 -11.13 10.29 10.08
C ALA A 212 -10.93 11.76 9.71
N ARG A 213 -11.13 12.65 10.66
CA ARG A 213 -10.84 14.08 10.50
C ARG A 213 -10.10 14.61 11.71
N VAL A 214 -9.34 15.67 11.47
CA VAL A 214 -8.70 16.47 12.52
C VAL A 214 -9.47 17.75 12.69
N ASP A 215 -9.99 17.97 13.88
CA ASP A 215 -10.64 19.22 14.29
C ASP A 215 -10.07 19.68 15.62
N ALA A 216 -9.58 20.92 15.67
CA ALA A 216 -8.93 21.51 16.83
C ALA A 216 -7.84 20.59 17.47
N GLY A 217 -7.07 19.90 16.64
CA GLY A 217 -5.99 18.99 17.05
C GLY A 217 -6.44 17.62 17.57
N ARG A 218 -7.74 17.31 17.50
CA ARG A 218 -8.31 16.01 17.86
C ARG A 218 -8.66 15.21 16.61
N VAL A 219 -8.32 13.93 16.62
CA VAL A 219 -8.69 13.00 15.55
C VAL A 219 -9.98 12.27 15.94
N SER A 220 -10.93 12.19 15.02
CA SER A 220 -12.18 11.46 15.22
C SER A 220 -12.62 10.77 13.94
N ALA A 221 -13.24 9.59 14.06
CA ALA A 221 -13.83 8.89 12.94
C ALA A 221 -14.94 9.73 12.28
N THR A 222 -15.01 9.68 10.94
CA THR A 222 -16.01 10.42 10.16
C THR A 222 -16.53 9.57 8.99
N PRO A 223 -17.72 9.84 8.47
CA PRO A 223 -18.13 9.32 7.17
C PRO A 223 -17.19 9.76 6.04
N ALA A 224 -17.27 9.08 4.89
CA ALA A 224 -16.53 9.45 3.70
C ALA A 224 -16.83 10.91 3.28
N PRO A 225 -15.80 11.68 2.86
CA PRO A 225 -15.97 13.10 2.49
C PRO A 225 -16.87 13.30 1.27
N SER A 226 -17.04 12.28 0.41
CA SER A 226 -17.95 12.34 -0.74
C SER A 226 -19.41 12.56 -0.38
N GLY A 227 -19.79 12.35 0.89
CA GLY A 227 -21.18 12.44 1.35
C GLY A 227 -22.11 11.32 0.85
N GLN A 228 -21.64 10.45 -0.04
CA GLN A 228 -22.44 9.35 -0.59
C GLN A 228 -22.73 8.24 0.42
N VAL A 229 -21.90 8.16 1.46
CA VAL A 229 -21.99 7.16 2.51
C VAL A 229 -22.07 7.88 3.86
N PRO A 230 -23.25 7.91 4.52
CA PRO A 230 -23.46 8.70 5.72
C PRO A 230 -22.89 8.07 6.99
N ASP A 231 -22.58 6.77 6.96
CA ASP A 231 -22.15 6.05 8.15
C ASP A 231 -20.64 6.01 8.30
N VAL A 232 -20.15 6.14 9.54
CA VAL A 232 -18.80 5.71 9.91
C VAL A 232 -18.75 4.18 9.83
N ARG A 233 -17.77 3.64 9.09
CA ARG A 233 -17.69 2.21 8.82
C ARG A 233 -16.26 1.70 8.71
N TYR A 234 -16.14 0.39 8.79
CA TYR A 234 -14.98 -0.39 8.37
C TYR A 234 -15.35 -1.04 7.05
N SER A 235 -14.75 -0.58 5.95
CA SER A 235 -14.99 -1.16 4.62
C SER A 235 -13.70 -1.30 3.82
N LEU A 236 -13.76 -1.27 2.50
CA LEU A 236 -12.61 -1.56 1.65
C LEU A 236 -11.38 -0.66 1.92
N ASP A 237 -11.57 0.56 2.44
CA ASP A 237 -10.45 1.40 2.88
C ASP A 237 -9.83 0.85 4.17
N ALA A 238 -10.61 0.78 5.24
CA ALA A 238 -10.12 0.41 6.56
C ALA A 238 -9.56 -1.02 6.64
N GLN A 239 -9.99 -1.91 5.74
CA GLN A 239 -9.44 -3.25 5.61
C GLN A 239 -7.94 -3.25 5.29
N ARG A 240 -7.45 -2.25 4.58
CA ARG A 240 -6.02 -2.04 4.31
C ARG A 240 -5.22 -1.69 5.57
N VAL A 241 -5.83 -0.98 6.54
CA VAL A 241 -5.20 -0.67 7.84
C VAL A 241 -4.72 -1.95 8.52
N VAL A 242 -5.55 -3.00 8.49
CA VAL A 242 -5.21 -4.29 9.11
C VAL A 242 -3.97 -4.89 8.47
N VAL A 243 -3.83 -4.80 7.14
CA VAL A 243 -2.66 -5.29 6.42
C VAL A 243 -1.40 -4.51 6.83
N TRP A 244 -1.48 -3.17 6.84
CA TRP A 244 -0.34 -2.32 7.17
C TRP A 244 0.13 -2.51 8.62
N PHE A 245 -0.80 -2.68 9.54
CA PHE A 245 -0.50 -2.86 10.96
C PHE A 245 0.03 -4.26 11.25
N ALA A 246 -0.51 -5.29 10.61
CA ALA A 246 -0.04 -6.67 10.76
C ALA A 246 1.39 -6.87 10.22
N THR A 247 1.75 -6.18 9.15
CA THR A 247 3.07 -6.27 8.51
C THR A 247 4.09 -5.29 9.08
N ALA A 248 3.67 -4.36 9.95
CA ALA A 248 4.57 -3.43 10.59
C ALA A 248 5.59 -4.13 11.51
N ARG A 249 6.80 -3.59 11.63
CA ARG A 249 7.78 -4.03 12.63
C ARG A 249 7.44 -3.54 14.04
N ASP A 250 6.60 -2.51 14.14
CA ASP A 250 6.15 -1.94 15.40
C ASP A 250 5.30 -2.94 16.20
N PRO A 251 5.70 -3.31 17.45
CA PRO A 251 4.97 -4.27 18.26
C PRO A 251 3.55 -3.79 18.64
N ALA A 252 3.34 -2.47 18.84
CA ALA A 252 2.05 -1.91 19.19
C ALA A 252 1.08 -1.98 18.01
N ALA A 253 1.55 -1.67 16.78
CA ALA A 253 0.77 -1.85 15.56
C ALA A 253 0.33 -3.31 15.39
N ARG A 254 1.26 -4.26 15.52
CA ARG A 254 0.93 -5.69 15.42
C ARG A 254 -0.03 -6.15 16.50
N ALA A 255 0.11 -5.62 17.72
CA ALA A 255 -0.81 -5.95 18.80
C ALA A 255 -2.24 -5.46 18.52
N LEU A 256 -2.42 -4.29 17.88
CA LEU A 256 -3.73 -3.83 17.41
C LEU A 256 -4.30 -4.78 16.35
N ALA A 257 -3.53 -5.10 15.32
CA ALA A 257 -3.94 -6.03 14.27
C ALA A 257 -4.32 -7.41 14.84
N ALA A 258 -3.57 -7.92 15.79
CA ALA A 258 -3.86 -9.19 16.47
C ALA A 258 -5.17 -9.15 17.26
N ARG A 259 -5.54 -8.01 17.87
CA ARG A 259 -6.83 -7.85 18.57
C ARG A 259 -8.01 -7.91 17.60
N TRP A 260 -7.87 -7.32 16.42
CA TRP A 260 -8.92 -7.38 15.40
C TRP A 260 -9.17 -8.79 14.86
N TRP A 261 -8.22 -9.72 15.04
CA TRP A 261 -8.44 -11.13 14.70
C TRP A 261 -9.65 -11.73 15.43
N THR A 262 -9.90 -11.35 16.68
CA THR A 262 -11.08 -11.79 17.44
C THR A 262 -12.38 -11.32 16.79
N SER A 263 -12.45 -10.08 16.32
CA SER A 263 -13.66 -9.51 15.70
C SER A 263 -13.85 -9.97 14.24
N LEU A 264 -12.75 -10.18 13.49
CA LEU A 264 -12.78 -10.51 12.07
C LEU A 264 -12.84 -12.03 11.83
N GLY A 265 -12.32 -12.86 12.76
CA GLY A 265 -12.25 -14.31 12.61
C GLY A 265 -13.62 -14.99 12.44
N ASP A 266 -14.63 -14.50 13.12
CA ASP A 266 -16.01 -15.00 13.01
C ASP A 266 -16.67 -14.61 11.69
N THR A 267 -16.25 -13.52 11.04
CA THR A 267 -16.73 -13.10 9.71
C THR A 267 -16.16 -13.97 8.57
N SER A 268 -15.27 -14.90 8.91
CA SER A 268 -14.62 -15.79 7.94
C SER A 268 -15.57 -16.67 7.14
N ARG A 269 -16.83 -16.79 7.54
CA ARG A 269 -17.86 -17.56 6.81
C ARG A 269 -18.56 -16.73 5.74
N SER A 270 -18.69 -15.43 5.96
CA SER A 270 -19.16 -14.43 5.01
C SER A 270 -18.03 -13.43 4.75
N THR A 271 -18.02 -12.79 3.60
CA THR A 271 -17.00 -11.81 3.22
C THR A 271 -17.65 -10.44 3.07
N PRO A 272 -18.23 -9.87 4.14
CA PRO A 272 -18.99 -8.64 4.06
C PRO A 272 -18.08 -7.51 3.58
N ILE A 273 -18.58 -6.71 2.65
CA ILE A 273 -17.84 -5.55 2.11
C ILE A 273 -17.68 -4.47 3.18
N ALA A 274 -18.71 -4.27 4.01
CA ALA A 274 -18.68 -3.26 5.06
C ALA A 274 -19.28 -3.77 6.39
N LEU A 275 -18.64 -3.32 7.48
CA LEU A 275 -19.06 -3.54 8.87
C LEU A 275 -19.21 -2.18 9.58
N ARG A 276 -20.00 -2.13 10.65
CA ARG A 276 -19.86 -1.11 11.69
C ARG A 276 -18.55 -1.35 12.43
N LEU A 277 -18.09 -0.36 13.17
CA LEU A 277 -16.84 -0.50 13.94
C LEU A 277 -16.94 -1.57 15.05
N ASP A 278 -18.14 -1.95 15.47
CA ASP A 278 -18.40 -3.07 16.40
C ASP A 278 -18.49 -4.44 15.73
N ALA A 279 -18.10 -4.53 14.46
CA ALA A 279 -18.16 -5.71 13.60
C ALA A 279 -19.59 -6.16 13.17
N THR A 280 -20.63 -5.38 13.42
CA THR A 280 -21.98 -5.64 12.88
C THR A 280 -21.99 -5.43 11.37
N VAL A 281 -22.58 -6.38 10.62
CA VAL A 281 -22.62 -6.34 9.14
C VAL A 281 -23.49 -5.18 8.64
N LEU A 282 -22.92 -4.33 7.78
CA LEU A 282 -23.61 -3.25 7.07
C LEU A 282 -23.88 -3.63 5.61
N ASP A 283 -22.89 -4.20 4.92
CA ASP A 283 -23.01 -4.67 3.55
C ASP A 283 -22.55 -6.13 3.47
N PRO A 284 -23.49 -7.08 3.28
CA PRO A 284 -23.17 -8.51 3.23
C PRO A 284 -22.58 -8.95 1.88
N GLY A 285 -22.33 -8.03 0.94
CA GLY A 285 -21.70 -8.34 -0.33
C GLY A 285 -20.39 -9.12 -0.17
N ALA A 286 -19.92 -9.73 -1.24
CA ALA A 286 -18.70 -10.53 -1.21
C ALA A 286 -17.57 -9.83 -1.98
N HIS A 287 -16.42 -9.67 -1.32
CA HIS A 287 -15.19 -9.11 -1.91
C HIS A 287 -13.94 -9.83 -1.37
N PRO A 288 -12.86 -9.99 -2.16
CA PRO A 288 -11.64 -10.66 -1.69
C PRO A 288 -10.90 -9.94 -0.54
N LEU A 289 -10.88 -8.60 -0.53
CA LEU A 289 -10.10 -7.82 0.44
C LEU A 289 -10.47 -8.09 1.91
N PRO A 290 -11.73 -8.27 2.33
CA PRO A 290 -12.06 -8.70 3.70
C PRO A 290 -11.33 -9.97 4.12
N LEU A 291 -11.15 -10.93 3.22
CA LEU A 291 -10.39 -12.16 3.51
C LEU A 291 -8.90 -11.88 3.67
N VAL A 292 -8.34 -11.00 2.83
CA VAL A 292 -6.94 -10.56 2.94
C VAL A 292 -6.70 -9.82 4.25
N ALA A 293 -7.59 -8.89 4.63
CA ALA A 293 -7.51 -8.18 5.90
C ALA A 293 -7.60 -9.13 7.11
N THR A 294 -8.52 -10.09 7.04
CA THR A 294 -8.66 -11.12 8.10
C THR A 294 -7.42 -12.02 8.15
N ALA A 295 -6.82 -12.37 7.00
CA ALA A 295 -5.56 -13.11 6.93
C ALA A 295 -4.39 -12.32 7.56
N ALA A 296 -4.37 -11.00 7.36
CA ALA A 296 -3.40 -10.12 8.00
C ALA A 296 -3.56 -10.12 9.53
N ALA A 297 -4.78 -10.01 10.04
CA ALA A 297 -5.06 -10.10 11.47
C ALA A 297 -4.63 -11.46 12.07
N ALA A 298 -4.91 -12.56 11.36
CA ALA A 298 -4.46 -13.90 11.73
C ALA A 298 -2.93 -13.99 11.77
N THR A 299 -2.23 -13.37 10.80
CA THR A 299 -0.76 -13.28 10.78
C THR A 299 -0.24 -12.60 12.04
N ALA A 300 -0.81 -11.45 12.40
CA ALA A 300 -0.42 -10.70 13.59
C ALA A 300 -0.68 -11.47 14.89
N ALA A 301 -1.74 -12.30 14.92
CA ALA A 301 -2.07 -13.20 16.03
C ALA A 301 -1.23 -14.49 16.06
N GLY A 302 -0.38 -14.74 15.06
CA GLY A 302 0.45 -15.96 14.97
C GLY A 302 -0.26 -17.18 14.37
N ASP A 303 -1.49 -17.06 13.88
CA ASP A 303 -2.24 -18.14 13.24
C ASP A 303 -1.95 -18.20 11.72
N THR A 304 -0.79 -18.75 11.39
CA THR A 304 -0.34 -18.88 9.99
C THR A 304 -1.24 -19.83 9.19
N ALA A 305 -1.81 -20.84 9.82
CA ALA A 305 -2.71 -21.77 9.14
C ALA A 305 -4.04 -21.10 8.75
N ALA A 306 -4.58 -20.22 9.61
CA ALA A 306 -5.75 -19.42 9.26
C ALA A 306 -5.41 -18.41 8.14
N ARG A 307 -4.26 -17.73 8.23
CA ARG A 307 -3.77 -16.85 7.16
C ARG A 307 -3.80 -17.55 5.80
N ASP A 308 -3.18 -18.70 5.70
CA ASP A 308 -3.05 -19.41 4.42
C ASP A 308 -4.43 -19.80 3.86
N ARG A 309 -5.30 -20.38 4.69
CA ARG A 309 -6.68 -20.70 4.29
C ARG A 309 -7.48 -19.48 3.82
N LEU A 310 -7.29 -18.33 4.46
CA LEU A 310 -8.00 -17.10 4.11
C LEU A 310 -7.49 -16.51 2.81
N LEU A 311 -6.18 -16.54 2.57
CA LEU A 311 -5.58 -16.12 1.30
C LEU A 311 -6.00 -17.03 0.15
N ASP A 312 -6.03 -18.34 0.34
CA ASP A 312 -6.55 -19.29 -0.66
C ASP A 312 -8.01 -19.00 -1.02
N ARG A 313 -8.83 -18.69 -0.02
CA ARG A 313 -10.24 -18.31 -0.25
C ARG A 313 -10.38 -16.97 -0.96
N ALA A 314 -9.52 -15.98 -0.64
CA ALA A 314 -9.49 -14.70 -1.34
C ALA A 314 -9.18 -14.90 -2.83
N GLY A 315 -8.16 -15.70 -3.14
CA GLY A 315 -7.81 -16.07 -4.51
C GLY A 315 -8.92 -16.82 -5.24
N ALA A 316 -9.59 -17.80 -4.57
CA ALA A 316 -10.72 -18.53 -5.15
C ALA A 316 -11.93 -17.61 -5.44
N LEU A 317 -12.22 -16.66 -4.54
CA LEU A 317 -13.28 -15.69 -4.73
C LEU A 317 -12.97 -14.75 -5.91
N ASP A 318 -11.76 -14.23 -6.00
CA ASP A 318 -11.33 -13.40 -7.12
C ASP A 318 -11.37 -14.16 -8.44
N ALA A 319 -10.91 -15.40 -8.47
CA ALA A 319 -10.98 -16.24 -9.68
C ALA A 319 -12.42 -16.47 -10.17
N SER A 320 -13.38 -16.52 -9.25
CA SER A 320 -14.80 -16.72 -9.58
C SER A 320 -15.51 -15.43 -10.04
N ARG A 321 -15.05 -14.28 -9.54
CA ARG A 321 -15.60 -12.94 -9.82
C ARG A 321 -14.47 -11.90 -9.83
N PRO A 322 -13.65 -11.91 -10.89
CA PRO A 322 -12.52 -11.00 -10.96
C PRO A 322 -13.00 -9.55 -11.09
N GLY A 323 -12.47 -8.70 -10.22
CA GLY A 323 -12.64 -7.26 -10.27
C GLY A 323 -11.30 -6.59 -10.00
N TYR A 324 -11.08 -5.41 -10.58
CA TYR A 324 -9.82 -4.70 -10.49
C TYR A 324 -9.29 -4.63 -9.05
N TYR A 325 -10.10 -4.11 -8.13
CA TYR A 325 -9.66 -3.88 -6.76
C TYR A 325 -9.44 -5.18 -5.97
N GLY A 326 -10.31 -6.18 -6.20
CA GLY A 326 -10.16 -7.51 -5.60
C GLY A 326 -8.90 -8.22 -6.05
N SER A 327 -8.66 -8.27 -7.37
CA SER A 327 -7.46 -8.88 -7.95
C SER A 327 -6.17 -8.20 -7.49
N ALA A 328 -6.17 -6.84 -7.40
CA ALA A 328 -5.03 -6.09 -6.88
C ALA A 328 -4.71 -6.51 -5.44
N TRP A 329 -5.72 -6.53 -4.55
CA TRP A 329 -5.49 -6.82 -3.14
C TRP A 329 -5.27 -8.30 -2.82
N VAL A 330 -5.69 -9.23 -3.68
CA VAL A 330 -5.24 -10.63 -3.59
C VAL A 330 -3.75 -10.73 -3.87
N ALA A 331 -3.26 -10.12 -4.94
CA ALA A 331 -1.85 -10.16 -5.30
C ALA A 331 -0.96 -9.40 -4.29
N LEU A 332 -1.36 -8.17 -3.91
CA LEU A 332 -0.65 -7.37 -2.90
C LEU A 332 -0.67 -8.05 -1.52
N GLY A 333 -1.81 -8.62 -1.11
CA GLY A 333 -1.94 -9.32 0.16
C GLY A 333 -1.00 -10.52 0.25
N LEU A 334 -0.93 -11.34 -0.80
CA LEU A 334 0.05 -12.42 -0.90
C LEU A 334 1.48 -11.88 -0.81
N ALA A 335 1.81 -10.82 -1.56
CA ALA A 335 3.14 -10.23 -1.55
C ALA A 335 3.51 -9.70 -0.15
N PHE A 336 2.63 -8.96 0.50
CA PHE A 336 2.92 -8.34 1.80
C PHE A 336 2.92 -9.33 2.97
N LEU A 337 2.05 -10.36 2.93
CA LEU A 337 1.88 -11.28 4.06
C LEU A 337 2.76 -12.54 3.97
N THR A 338 3.30 -12.87 2.79
CA THR A 338 4.01 -14.13 2.57
C THR A 338 5.41 -13.98 1.97
N THR A 339 5.87 -12.74 1.76
CA THR A 339 7.23 -12.45 1.27
C THR A 339 7.92 -11.41 2.15
N ASP A 340 9.21 -11.21 1.92
CA ASP A 340 10.01 -10.19 2.60
C ASP A 340 9.89 -8.79 1.97
N LEU A 341 8.83 -8.53 1.18
CA LEU A 341 8.69 -7.29 0.42
C LEU A 341 8.75 -6.02 1.29
N LEU A 342 8.18 -6.08 2.52
CA LEU A 342 8.18 -4.98 3.49
C LEU A 342 9.28 -5.10 4.55
N THR A 343 10.19 -6.08 4.44
CA THR A 343 11.32 -6.18 5.36
C THR A 343 12.45 -5.28 4.87
N VAL A 344 12.66 -4.18 5.56
CA VAL A 344 13.84 -3.32 5.35
C VAL A 344 15.06 -4.07 5.88
N ASP A 345 16.10 -4.21 5.06
CA ASP A 345 17.40 -4.64 5.56
C ASP A 345 17.93 -3.55 6.52
N PRO A 346 18.24 -3.87 7.79
CA PRO A 346 18.75 -2.88 8.74
C PRO A 346 20.09 -2.26 8.29
N THR A 347 20.76 -2.82 7.29
CA THR A 347 22.02 -2.30 6.73
C THR A 347 21.82 -1.37 5.55
N GLY A 348 20.57 -1.17 5.08
CA GLY A 348 20.25 -0.31 3.93
C GLY A 348 20.79 -0.84 2.59
N SER A 349 21.33 -2.05 2.56
CA SER A 349 21.77 -2.67 1.31
C SER A 349 20.56 -3.18 0.52
N PRO A 350 20.42 -2.88 -0.77
CA PRO A 350 19.43 -3.50 -1.61
C PRO A 350 19.71 -5.01 -1.68
N ARG A 351 18.76 -5.83 -1.26
CA ARG A 351 18.79 -7.28 -1.50
C ARG A 351 18.32 -7.59 -2.90
#